data_aa411026e69a1159d31e94c13880ec7d
#
_entry.id   aa411026e69a1159d31e94c13880ec7d
#
_cell.length_a   1.000
_cell.length_b   1.000
_cell.length_c   1.000
_cell.angle_alpha   90.00
_cell.angle_beta   90.00
_cell.angle_gamma   90.00
#
_symmetry.space_group_name_H-M   'P 1'
#
loop_
_entity.id
_entity.type
_entity.pdbx_description
1 polymer ?
#
loop_
_entity_poly.entity_id
_entity_poly.type
_entity_poly.pdbx_seq_one_letter_code
_entity_poly.pdbx_strand_id
1 'polypeptide(L)'
;NQGIPQVVYTNAFLWSPDRGIISDKNTLTYPTTLRQTLFLNTGIQGAAAIFNRAMCEVIEQPLSYYAMHDHVLLLAGICFGEVHYLHESLMYYRQHEHNVTGNAPGSIAKKIALMWENRGVRLVNREHYEGLKAFYERFEAQIKGDDKQVIEAFLVMKAESFIVRAIRIIQYKFQLF
;
A
#
# COMPACT_ATOMS: atom_id res chain seq x y z
N ASN A 1 5.76 -24.17 0.28
CA ASN A 1 7.07 -23.50 0.03
C ASN A 1 7.55 -22.80 1.29
N GLN A 2 8.38 -23.50 2.12
CA GLN A 2 8.88 -22.92 3.37
C GLN A 2 9.98 -21.86 3.18
N GLY A 3 10.53 -21.74 1.98
CA GLY A 3 11.67 -20.84 1.70
C GLY A 3 11.33 -19.54 0.96
N ILE A 4 10.06 -19.31 0.58
CA ILE A 4 9.63 -18.10 -0.11
C ILE A 4 8.82 -17.24 0.86
N PRO A 5 9.11 -15.92 0.98
CA PRO A 5 8.29 -15.01 1.78
C PRO A 5 6.82 -15.04 1.34
N GLN A 6 5.91 -15.25 2.28
CA GLN A 6 4.48 -15.30 2.00
C GLN A 6 3.72 -14.47 3.02
N VAL A 7 2.73 -13.72 2.53
CA VAL A 7 1.77 -13.02 3.35
C VAL A 7 0.36 -13.29 2.85
N VAL A 8 -0.53 -13.60 3.76
CA VAL A 8 -1.96 -13.71 3.52
C VAL A 8 -2.65 -12.64 4.33
N TYR A 9 -3.53 -11.87 3.73
CA TYR A 9 -4.29 -10.85 4.44
C TYR A 9 -5.78 -10.89 4.08
N THR A 10 -6.59 -10.32 4.96
CA THR A 10 -8.05 -10.29 4.85
C THR A 10 -8.58 -8.88 4.98
N ASN A 11 -9.88 -8.73 4.77
CA ASN A 11 -10.58 -7.51 5.14
C ASN A 11 -11.00 -7.52 6.61
N ALA A 12 -11.62 -6.43 7.05
CA ALA A 12 -12.19 -6.27 8.37
C ALA A 12 -13.60 -5.70 8.27
N PHE A 13 -14.47 -6.08 9.19
CA PHE A 13 -15.72 -5.37 9.45
C PHE A 13 -15.40 -4.04 10.13
N LEU A 14 -15.96 -2.93 9.65
CA LEU A 14 -15.97 -1.69 10.42
C LEU A 14 -17.02 -1.81 11.51
N TRP A 15 -16.62 -1.62 12.76
CA TRP A 15 -17.49 -1.79 13.92
C TRP A 15 -17.35 -0.64 14.91
N SER A 16 -18.46 -0.27 15.55
CA SER A 16 -18.43 0.62 16.70
C SER A 16 -19.32 0.10 17.83
N PRO A 17 -19.04 0.43 19.11
CA PRO A 17 -19.88 0.03 20.24
C PRO A 17 -21.34 0.47 20.10
N ASP A 18 -21.57 1.65 19.54
CA ASP A 18 -22.88 2.30 19.51
C ASP A 18 -23.75 1.84 18.32
N ARG A 19 -23.12 1.44 17.20
CA ARG A 19 -23.81 1.13 15.94
C ARG A 19 -23.65 -0.30 15.48
N GLY A 20 -22.83 -1.13 16.17
CA GLY A 20 -22.50 -2.45 15.70
C GLY A 20 -21.65 -2.45 14.43
N ILE A 21 -21.93 -3.34 13.48
CA ILE A 21 -21.25 -3.40 12.18
C ILE A 21 -21.72 -2.22 11.32
N ILE A 22 -20.79 -1.35 10.96
CA ILE A 22 -21.02 -0.15 10.12
C ILE A 22 -20.84 -0.51 8.64
N SER A 23 -19.88 -1.40 8.33
CA SER A 23 -19.59 -1.86 6.98
C SER A 23 -18.97 -3.25 7.02
N ASP A 24 -19.31 -4.06 6.02
CA ASP A 24 -18.75 -5.40 5.86
C ASP A 24 -17.29 -5.40 5.40
N LYS A 25 -16.79 -4.23 4.97
CA LYS A 25 -15.42 -4.08 4.46
C LYS A 25 -14.81 -2.76 4.94
N ASN A 26 -13.58 -2.83 5.39
CA ASN A 26 -12.77 -1.66 5.74
C ASN A 26 -12.08 -1.05 4.51
N THR A 27 -11.71 -1.88 3.53
CA THR A 27 -11.09 -1.41 2.28
C THR A 27 -11.76 -2.06 1.07
N LEU A 28 -11.77 -1.33 -0.04
CA LEU A 28 -12.24 -1.82 -1.33
C LEU A 28 -11.08 -2.18 -2.28
N THR A 29 -9.85 -1.98 -1.82
CA THR A 29 -8.64 -2.25 -2.61
C THR A 29 -7.87 -3.43 -2.03
N TYR A 30 -7.36 -4.29 -2.93
CA TYR A 30 -6.69 -5.54 -2.57
C TYR A 30 -5.40 -5.69 -3.37
N PRO A 31 -4.39 -4.82 -3.13
CA PRO A 31 -3.18 -4.82 -3.93
C PRO A 31 -2.36 -6.09 -3.71
N THR A 32 -1.98 -6.71 -4.81
CA THR A 32 -1.05 -7.86 -4.86
C THR A 32 0.14 -7.59 -5.79
N THR A 33 0.20 -6.41 -6.39
CA THR A 33 1.29 -5.98 -7.26
C THR A 33 1.72 -4.55 -6.94
N LEU A 34 2.95 -4.17 -7.31
CA LEU A 34 3.45 -2.81 -7.14
C LEU A 34 2.57 -1.78 -7.85
N ARG A 35 2.10 -2.08 -9.06
CA ARG A 35 1.24 -1.16 -9.83
C ARG A 35 -0.07 -0.83 -9.13
N GLN A 36 -0.57 -1.75 -8.33
CA GLN A 36 -1.79 -1.56 -7.54
C GLN A 36 -1.54 -0.84 -6.22
N THR A 37 -0.33 -0.94 -5.64
CA THR A 37 -0.07 -0.41 -4.30
C THR A 37 0.57 0.96 -4.26
N LEU A 38 1.41 1.34 -5.25
CA LEU A 38 2.27 2.52 -5.13
C LEU A 38 1.53 3.85 -5.03
N PHE A 39 0.34 3.96 -5.61
CA PHE A 39 -0.55 5.14 -5.47
C PHE A 39 -1.65 4.95 -4.44
N LEU A 40 -1.84 3.73 -3.95
CA LEU A 40 -2.79 3.44 -2.88
C LEU A 40 -2.06 3.59 -1.55
N ASN A 41 -2.62 4.37 -0.65
CA ASN A 41 -2.00 4.62 0.66
C ASN A 41 -2.01 3.41 1.58
N THR A 42 -2.80 2.40 1.28
CA THR A 42 -2.87 1.14 2.02
C THR A 42 -3.51 0.06 1.15
N GLY A 43 -3.38 -1.18 1.53
CA GLY A 43 -4.09 -2.31 0.96
C GLY A 43 -4.12 -3.46 1.93
N ILE A 44 -3.18 -3.46 2.86
CA ILE A 44 -3.03 -4.47 3.89
C ILE A 44 -3.16 -3.80 5.26
N GLN A 45 -3.85 -4.46 6.16
CA GLN A 45 -3.87 -4.09 7.58
C GLN A 45 -3.03 -5.10 8.34
N GLY A 46 -2.00 -4.64 9.04
CA GLY A 46 -1.09 -5.52 9.76
C GLY A 46 -1.80 -6.46 10.75
N ALA A 47 -2.87 -5.98 11.40
CA ALA A 47 -3.69 -6.80 12.30
C ALA A 47 -4.52 -7.89 11.59
N ALA A 48 -4.74 -7.75 10.28
CA ALA A 48 -5.50 -8.70 9.47
C ALA A 48 -4.58 -9.52 8.53
N ALA A 49 -3.31 -9.61 8.87
CA ALA A 49 -2.31 -10.32 8.06
C ALA A 49 -1.58 -11.39 8.87
N ILE A 50 -1.27 -12.50 8.21
CA ILE A 50 -0.37 -13.54 8.71
C ILE A 50 0.72 -13.77 7.67
N PHE A 51 1.90 -14.14 8.12
CA PHE A 51 3.04 -14.37 7.24
C PHE A 51 3.95 -15.46 7.81
N ASN A 52 4.77 -16.03 6.92
CA ASN A 52 5.65 -17.13 7.27
C ASN A 52 7.03 -16.67 7.79
N ARG A 53 7.85 -17.61 8.24
CA ARG A 53 9.20 -17.36 8.75
C ARG A 53 10.12 -16.68 7.74
N ALA A 54 10.04 -17.06 6.47
CA ALA A 54 10.85 -16.46 5.42
C ALA A 54 10.56 -14.96 5.23
N MET A 55 9.30 -14.52 5.47
CA MET A 55 8.94 -13.11 5.49
C MET A 55 9.58 -12.39 6.67
N CYS A 56 9.66 -13.00 7.87
CA CYS A 56 10.34 -12.40 9.03
C CYS A 56 11.79 -12.03 8.68
N GLU A 57 12.52 -12.93 8.01
CA GLU A 57 13.93 -12.72 7.64
C GLU A 57 14.15 -11.53 6.71
N VAL A 58 13.13 -11.17 5.91
CA VAL A 58 13.16 -9.96 5.08
C VAL A 58 12.83 -8.71 5.90
N ILE A 59 11.73 -8.73 6.64
CA ILE A 59 11.24 -7.52 7.33
C ILE A 59 12.04 -7.14 8.59
N GLU A 60 12.81 -8.07 9.17
CA GLU A 60 13.74 -7.80 10.26
C GLU A 60 14.95 -6.96 9.84
N GLN A 61 15.20 -6.83 8.54
CA GLN A 61 16.31 -6.00 8.06
C GLN A 61 16.00 -4.51 8.23
N PRO A 62 16.90 -3.74 8.89
CA PRO A 62 16.60 -2.35 9.22
C PRO A 62 16.51 -1.47 7.96
N LEU A 63 15.50 -0.62 7.93
CA LEU A 63 15.32 0.45 6.94
C LEU A 63 15.67 1.80 7.57
N SER A 64 16.09 2.74 6.75
CA SER A 64 16.34 4.13 7.17
C SER A 64 15.06 4.89 7.56
N TYR A 65 13.91 4.44 7.05
CA TYR A 65 12.60 5.04 7.35
C TYR A 65 11.47 4.01 7.21
N TYR A 66 10.51 4.07 8.11
CA TYR A 66 9.29 3.26 8.09
C TYR A 66 8.06 4.18 8.04
N ALA A 67 7.27 4.08 6.99
CA ALA A 67 5.96 4.72 6.95
C ALA A 67 4.99 3.98 7.87
N MET A 68 4.84 2.68 7.62
CA MET A 68 4.03 1.74 8.41
C MET A 68 4.63 0.33 8.23
N HIS A 69 4.50 -0.52 9.26
CA HIS A 69 5.01 -1.89 9.21
C HIS A 69 4.31 -2.76 8.15
N ASP A 70 3.01 -2.57 7.97
CA ASP A 70 2.21 -3.28 6.97
C ASP A 70 2.55 -2.87 5.52
N HIS A 71 3.00 -1.63 5.31
CA HIS A 71 3.54 -1.20 4.03
C HIS A 71 4.80 -1.98 3.65
N VAL A 72 5.73 -2.16 4.60
CA VAL A 72 6.95 -2.95 4.38
C VAL A 72 6.62 -4.41 4.12
N LEU A 73 5.68 -4.98 4.88
CA LEU A 73 5.20 -6.35 4.72
C LEU A 73 4.65 -6.59 3.31
N LEU A 74 3.84 -5.65 2.81
CA LEU A 74 3.28 -5.73 1.46
C LEU A 74 4.37 -5.63 0.38
N LEU A 75 5.29 -4.66 0.49
CA LEU A 75 6.39 -4.49 -0.46
C LEU A 75 7.30 -5.73 -0.49
N ALA A 76 7.64 -6.28 0.68
CA ALA A 76 8.46 -7.49 0.77
C ALA A 76 7.76 -8.70 0.15
N GLY A 77 6.46 -8.88 0.40
CA GLY A 77 5.67 -9.94 -0.21
C GLY A 77 5.62 -9.85 -1.73
N ILE A 78 5.44 -8.66 -2.28
CA ILE A 78 5.39 -8.45 -3.73
C ILE A 78 6.77 -8.65 -4.37
N CYS A 79 7.83 -8.07 -3.79
CA CYS A 79 9.16 -8.08 -4.42
C CYS A 79 9.92 -9.41 -4.26
N PHE A 80 9.66 -10.16 -3.20
CA PHE A 80 10.47 -11.34 -2.84
C PHE A 80 9.67 -12.62 -2.66
N GLY A 81 8.34 -12.55 -2.76
CA GLY A 81 7.51 -13.70 -2.45
C GLY A 81 6.13 -13.68 -3.05
N GLU A 82 5.14 -13.96 -2.23
CA GLU A 82 3.74 -14.09 -2.64
C GLU A 82 2.81 -13.33 -1.69
N VAL A 83 1.86 -12.62 -2.27
CA VAL A 83 0.81 -11.89 -1.55
C VAL A 83 -0.55 -12.48 -1.90
N HIS A 84 -1.27 -12.97 -0.91
CA HIS A 84 -2.59 -13.55 -1.07
C HIS A 84 -3.65 -12.75 -0.31
N TYR A 85 -4.73 -12.43 -0.97
CA TYR A 85 -5.88 -11.81 -0.35
C TYR A 85 -7.04 -12.80 -0.22
N LEU A 86 -7.53 -12.99 0.99
CA LEU A 86 -8.77 -13.72 1.24
C LEU A 86 -9.94 -12.75 1.18
N HIS A 87 -10.91 -13.02 0.31
CA HIS A 87 -12.08 -12.17 0.07
C HIS A 87 -13.11 -12.23 1.20
N GLU A 88 -12.64 -12.26 2.44
CA GLU A 88 -13.46 -12.36 3.65
C GLU A 88 -13.04 -11.28 4.65
N SER A 89 -13.99 -10.82 5.47
CA SER A 89 -13.72 -9.99 6.64
C SER A 89 -13.63 -10.88 7.86
N LEU A 90 -12.42 -11.08 8.38
CA LEU A 90 -12.16 -12.04 9.47
C LEU A 90 -11.86 -11.37 10.81
N MET A 91 -11.93 -10.04 10.90
CA MET A 91 -11.75 -9.31 12.14
C MET A 91 -12.69 -8.10 12.20
N TYR A 92 -12.90 -7.57 13.40
CA TYR A 92 -13.59 -6.31 13.62
C TYR A 92 -12.58 -5.19 13.81
N TYR A 93 -12.65 -4.16 12.95
CA TYR A 93 -11.87 -2.93 13.09
C TYR A 93 -12.72 -1.89 13.81
N ARG A 94 -12.40 -1.68 15.09
CA ARG A 94 -13.14 -0.73 15.95
C ARG A 94 -12.91 0.69 15.47
N GLN A 95 -14.01 1.38 15.20
CA GLN A 95 -14.00 2.83 14.89
C GLN A 95 -14.17 3.64 16.17
N HIS A 96 -13.33 4.65 16.35
CA HIS A 96 -13.42 5.68 17.36
C HIS A 96 -12.82 6.99 16.81
N GLU A 97 -13.09 8.11 17.50
CA GLU A 97 -12.75 9.46 17.01
C GLU A 97 -11.24 9.69 16.78
N HIS A 98 -10.39 8.89 17.40
CA HIS A 98 -8.93 9.01 17.32
C HIS A 98 -8.25 7.92 16.47
N ASN A 99 -8.96 7.30 15.53
CA ASN A 99 -8.34 6.33 14.64
C ASN A 99 -7.27 7.00 13.77
N VAL A 100 -6.06 6.43 13.74
CA VAL A 100 -4.92 6.91 12.94
C VAL A 100 -5.25 6.88 11.44
N THR A 101 -6.06 5.91 11.00
CA THR A 101 -6.56 5.80 9.63
C THR A 101 -8.04 6.08 9.60
N GLY A 102 -8.41 7.31 9.29
CA GLY A 102 -9.80 7.71 9.01
C GLY A 102 -10.20 7.26 7.61
N ASN A 103 -10.83 6.11 7.50
CA ASN A 103 -11.47 5.67 6.25
C ASN A 103 -12.85 6.32 6.11
N ALA A 104 -12.88 7.63 5.84
CA ALA A 104 -14.07 8.20 5.23
C ALA A 104 -14.13 7.71 3.77
N PRO A 105 -15.23 7.08 3.32
CA PRO A 105 -15.42 6.75 1.93
C PRO A 105 -15.49 8.04 1.11
N GLY A 106 -14.32 8.53 0.68
CA GLY A 106 -14.25 9.64 -0.24
C GLY A 106 -14.63 9.11 -1.61
N SER A 107 -15.77 9.57 -2.17
CA SER A 107 -16.12 9.24 -3.55
C SER A 107 -14.95 9.62 -4.47
N ILE A 108 -14.74 8.86 -5.55
CA ILE A 108 -13.75 9.15 -6.61
C ILE A 108 -13.86 10.62 -7.03
N ALA A 109 -15.10 11.13 -7.15
CA ALA A 109 -15.37 12.54 -7.45
C ALA A 109 -14.75 13.50 -6.42
N LYS A 110 -14.77 13.17 -5.13
CA LYS A 110 -14.17 13.99 -4.06
C LYS A 110 -12.63 13.97 -4.13
N LYS A 111 -12.04 12.82 -4.49
CA LYS A 111 -10.58 12.72 -4.73
C LYS A 111 -10.16 13.52 -5.97
N ILE A 112 -10.93 13.44 -7.05
CA ILE A 112 -10.70 14.23 -8.27
C ILE A 112 -10.88 15.72 -7.99
N ALA A 113 -11.93 16.14 -7.27
CA ALA A 113 -12.16 17.54 -6.88
C ALA A 113 -10.99 18.08 -6.03
N LEU A 114 -10.51 17.31 -5.06
CA LEU A 114 -9.32 17.66 -4.27
C LEU A 114 -8.06 17.78 -5.13
N MET A 115 -7.93 17.00 -6.18
CA MET A 115 -6.83 17.12 -7.16
C MET A 115 -6.92 18.42 -7.98
N TRP A 116 -8.14 18.89 -8.30
CA TRP A 116 -8.35 20.15 -9.03
C TRP A 116 -8.20 21.39 -8.14
N GLU A 117 -8.73 21.34 -6.92
CA GLU A 117 -8.69 22.48 -5.98
C GLU A 117 -7.28 22.74 -5.45
N ASN A 118 -6.49 21.72 -5.26
CA ASN A 118 -5.12 21.85 -4.78
C ASN A 118 -4.11 21.68 -5.94
N ARG A 119 -3.76 22.78 -6.61
CA ARG A 119 -2.68 22.86 -7.61
C ARG A 119 -1.31 22.49 -7.02
N GLY A 120 -1.16 21.30 -6.50
CA GLY A 120 0.03 20.82 -5.81
C GLY A 120 -0.23 19.63 -4.91
N VAL A 121 -1.43 19.04 -4.95
CA VAL A 121 -1.71 17.80 -4.21
C VAL A 121 -0.77 16.73 -4.70
N ARG A 122 0.00 16.26 -3.77
CA ARG A 122 0.85 15.10 -3.97
C ARG A 122 -0.07 13.92 -4.22
N LEU A 123 -0.01 13.33 -5.41
CA LEU A 123 -0.72 12.10 -5.77
C LEU A 123 -0.37 10.94 -4.82
N VAL A 124 0.73 11.08 -4.10
CA VAL A 124 1.29 10.08 -3.20
C VAL A 124 1.50 10.70 -1.83
N ASN A 125 1.09 9.99 -0.80
CA ASN A 125 1.43 10.34 0.58
C ASN A 125 2.95 10.36 0.73
N ARG A 126 3.46 11.45 1.35
CA ARG A 126 4.89 11.65 1.56
C ARG A 126 5.52 10.51 2.35
N GLU A 127 4.86 10.05 3.39
CA GLU A 127 5.38 8.99 4.26
C GLU A 127 5.53 7.68 3.51
N HIS A 128 4.53 7.30 2.70
CA HIS A 128 4.61 6.09 1.87
C HIS A 128 5.69 6.20 0.80
N TYR A 129 5.87 7.39 0.21
CA TYR A 129 6.96 7.63 -0.74
C TYR A 129 8.33 7.45 -0.09
N GLU A 130 8.56 8.07 1.07
CA GLU A 130 9.84 7.95 1.80
C GLU A 130 10.05 6.51 2.31
N GLY A 131 8.99 5.82 2.73
CA GLY A 131 9.03 4.41 3.10
C GLY A 131 9.41 3.49 1.93
N LEU A 132 8.81 3.70 0.75
CA LEU A 132 9.17 2.97 -0.47
C LEU A 132 10.63 3.25 -0.86
N LYS A 133 11.06 4.52 -0.79
CA LYS A 133 12.44 4.90 -1.09
C LYS A 133 13.42 4.19 -0.17
N ALA A 134 13.18 4.20 1.13
CA ALA A 134 14.01 3.49 2.12
C ALA A 134 14.05 1.98 1.87
N PHE A 135 12.91 1.39 1.51
CA PHE A 135 12.83 -0.01 1.13
C PHE A 135 13.67 -0.29 -0.13
N TYR A 136 13.52 0.54 -1.16
CA TYR A 136 14.27 0.38 -2.40
C TYR A 136 15.78 0.53 -2.17
N GLU A 137 16.23 1.55 -1.44
CA GLU A 137 17.65 1.76 -1.10
C GLU A 137 18.25 0.56 -0.36
N ARG A 138 17.47 -0.08 0.52
CA ARG A 138 17.93 -1.26 1.27
C ARG A 138 18.03 -2.52 0.42
N PHE A 139 17.11 -2.71 -0.52
CA PHE A 139 16.94 -3.96 -1.27
C PHE A 139 17.23 -3.84 -2.77
N GLU A 140 17.73 -2.71 -3.25
CA GLU A 140 17.94 -2.42 -4.68
C GLU A 140 18.67 -3.55 -5.44
N ALA A 141 19.71 -4.11 -4.84
CA ALA A 141 20.49 -5.20 -5.44
C ALA A 141 19.72 -6.53 -5.58
N GLN A 142 18.65 -6.69 -4.78
CA GLN A 142 17.84 -7.91 -4.72
C GLN A 142 16.57 -7.79 -5.56
N ILE A 143 16.01 -6.58 -5.69
CA ILE A 143 14.82 -6.32 -6.52
C ILE A 143 15.23 -6.38 -7.99
N LYS A 144 14.51 -7.17 -8.79
CA LYS A 144 14.85 -7.46 -10.18
C LYS A 144 13.67 -7.29 -11.12
N GLY A 145 13.98 -7.34 -12.42
CA GLY A 145 12.98 -7.39 -13.47
C GLY A 145 12.03 -6.21 -13.52
N ASP A 146 10.76 -6.52 -13.69
CA ASP A 146 9.69 -5.54 -13.84
C ASP A 146 9.48 -4.72 -12.56
N ASP A 147 9.58 -5.33 -11.38
CA ASP A 147 9.41 -4.64 -10.10
C ASP A 147 10.43 -3.52 -9.88
N LYS A 148 11.70 -3.76 -10.26
CA LYS A 148 12.75 -2.73 -10.21
C LYS A 148 12.37 -1.54 -11.10
N GLN A 149 11.99 -1.80 -12.35
CA GLN A 149 11.61 -0.75 -13.30
C GLN A 149 10.39 0.05 -12.81
N VAL A 150 9.40 -0.61 -12.24
CA VAL A 150 8.19 0.01 -11.71
C VAL A 150 8.50 0.92 -10.54
N ILE A 151 9.34 0.49 -9.59
CA ILE A 151 9.75 1.30 -8.43
C ILE A 151 10.56 2.51 -8.90
N GLU A 152 11.57 2.30 -9.76
CA GLU A 152 12.40 3.39 -10.30
C GLU A 152 11.55 4.44 -11.04
N ALA A 153 10.65 3.97 -11.91
CA ALA A 153 9.72 4.85 -12.63
C ALA A 153 8.84 5.67 -11.68
N PHE A 154 8.39 5.07 -10.58
CA PHE A 154 7.59 5.77 -9.58
C PHE A 154 8.41 6.79 -8.79
N LEU A 155 9.61 6.45 -8.36
CA LEU A 155 10.46 7.33 -7.55
C LEU A 155 10.89 8.58 -8.30
N VAL A 156 11.19 8.49 -9.60
CA VAL A 156 11.58 9.66 -10.41
C VAL A 156 10.42 10.63 -10.67
N MET A 157 9.16 10.16 -10.61
CA MET A 157 7.99 11.00 -10.84
C MET A 157 7.88 12.20 -9.89
N LYS A 158 8.49 12.13 -8.70
CA LYS A 158 8.51 13.25 -7.74
C LYS A 158 9.14 14.51 -8.31
N ALA A 159 10.15 14.38 -9.15
CA ALA A 159 10.90 15.49 -9.77
C ALA A 159 10.35 15.90 -11.15
N GLU A 160 9.43 15.15 -11.73
CA GLU A 160 8.96 15.34 -13.09
C GLU A 160 7.78 16.31 -13.19
N SER A 161 7.59 16.88 -14.39
CA SER A 161 6.44 17.71 -14.71
C SER A 161 5.13 16.87 -14.74
N PHE A 162 3.99 17.55 -14.62
CA PHE A 162 2.68 16.89 -14.64
C PHE A 162 2.46 16.03 -15.88
N ILE A 163 2.85 16.53 -17.07
CA ILE A 163 2.67 15.82 -18.34
C ILE A 163 3.49 14.52 -18.36
N VAL A 164 4.76 14.59 -17.94
CA VAL A 164 5.63 13.40 -17.89
C VAL A 164 5.12 12.37 -16.90
N ARG A 165 4.63 12.80 -15.73
CA ARG A 165 3.97 11.92 -14.75
C ARG A 165 2.76 11.20 -15.35
N ALA A 166 1.89 11.93 -16.05
CA ALA A 166 0.72 11.34 -16.69
C ALA A 166 1.11 10.26 -17.72
N ILE A 167 2.14 10.53 -18.52
CA ILE A 167 2.67 9.56 -19.49
C ILE A 167 3.20 8.32 -18.78
N ARG A 168 3.96 8.48 -17.69
CA ARG A 168 4.50 7.34 -16.93
C ARG A 168 3.39 6.51 -16.29
N ILE A 169 2.38 7.15 -15.71
CA ILE A 169 1.22 6.45 -15.12
C ILE A 169 0.58 5.52 -16.16
N ILE A 170 0.38 6.00 -17.37
CA ILE A 170 -0.18 5.21 -18.47
C ILE A 170 0.80 4.12 -18.93
N GLN A 171 2.06 4.48 -19.15
CA GLN A 171 3.10 3.56 -19.64
C GLN A 171 3.30 2.37 -18.70
N TYR A 172 3.40 2.61 -17.41
CA TYR A 172 3.62 1.59 -16.39
C TYR A 172 2.31 1.01 -15.84
N LYS A 173 1.15 1.46 -16.34
CA LYS A 173 -0.19 0.98 -15.93
C LYS A 173 -0.42 1.06 -14.42
N PHE A 174 0.00 2.16 -13.80
CA PHE A 174 -0.26 2.36 -12.38
C PHE A 174 -1.75 2.51 -12.09
N GLN A 175 -2.21 1.83 -11.06
CA GLN A 175 -3.57 1.96 -10.56
C GLN A 175 -3.65 3.17 -9.61
N LEU A 176 -4.53 4.11 -9.93
CA LEU A 176 -4.72 5.34 -9.14
C LEU A 176 -5.89 5.23 -8.14
N PHE A 177 -6.78 4.24 -8.36
CA PHE A 177 -8.03 4.07 -7.60
C PHE A 177 -8.36 2.61 -7.40
#